data_8751752de35c2734eede2e8e95ed332b
#
_entry.id   8751752de35c2734eede2e8e95ed332b
#
_cell.length_a   1.000
_cell.length_b   1.000
_cell.length_c   1.000
_cell.angle_alpha   90.00
_cell.angle_beta   90.00
_cell.angle_gamma   90.00
#
_symmetry.space_group_name_H-M   'P 1'
#
loop_
_entity.id
_entity.type
_entity.pdbx_description
1 polymer ?
#
loop_
_entity_poly.entity_id
_entity_poly.type
_entity_poly.pdbx_seq_one_letter_code
_entity_poly.pdbx_strand_id
1 'polypeptide(L)'
;MNPAGLASITTASVFLDLTVGHPGGSGQLRQLSFGFDSRGLAMSYQRDVLGGGALGHTYKVGLAGGQGPLAAGFGVALYRGGTKGTGFDMGLTYHPSAVLRIGGAIQNVGEPTVRGVKLTTTFVPGVSLQPFGSVAVFSAHARATTDAVQGYSIGARAAFGRLGALIRLDADRGLRRSAFALGISIGSRKGDVLGTVGTTPGDASTLDALSLYGVSLRSLTR
;
A
#
# COMPACT_ATOMS: atom_id res chain seq x y z
N MET A 1 2.25 -4.09 -2.45
CA MET A 1 2.43 -2.87 -3.26
C MET A 1 3.04 -3.28 -4.59
N ASN A 2 2.64 -2.71 -5.73
CA ASN A 2 3.28 -3.01 -7.02
C ASN A 2 4.52 -2.10 -7.17
N PRO A 3 5.75 -2.63 -7.16
CA PRO A 3 6.95 -1.81 -7.27
C PRO A 3 7.06 -1.03 -8.59
N ALA A 4 6.45 -1.51 -9.68
CA ALA A 4 6.43 -0.77 -10.95
C ALA A 4 5.75 0.60 -10.85
N GLY A 5 4.87 0.80 -9.86
CA GLY A 5 4.25 2.10 -9.60
C GLY A 5 5.25 3.22 -9.26
N LEU A 6 6.43 2.88 -8.78
CA LEU A 6 7.50 3.85 -8.48
C LEU A 6 7.99 4.58 -9.73
N ALA A 7 7.90 3.96 -10.92
CA ALA A 7 8.29 4.60 -12.18
C ALA A 7 7.41 5.81 -12.53
N SER A 8 6.19 5.88 -11.99
CA SER A 8 5.28 7.00 -12.23
C SER A 8 5.49 8.17 -11.25
N ILE A 9 6.37 8.04 -10.26
CA ILE A 9 6.68 9.08 -9.29
C ILE A 9 7.63 10.09 -9.95
N THR A 10 7.15 11.30 -10.14
CA THR A 10 7.91 12.38 -10.79
C THR A 10 8.62 13.30 -9.81
N THR A 11 8.18 13.32 -8.55
CA THR A 11 8.69 14.21 -7.50
C THR A 11 9.17 13.38 -6.31
N ALA A 12 10.23 13.85 -5.66
CA ALA A 12 10.66 13.23 -4.42
C ALA A 12 9.66 13.53 -3.29
N SER A 13 9.38 12.53 -2.48
CA SER A 13 8.54 12.67 -1.29
C SER A 13 9.09 11.92 -0.08
N VAL A 14 8.76 12.41 1.10
CA VAL A 14 9.01 11.74 2.38
C VAL A 14 7.65 11.48 3.01
N PHE A 15 7.45 10.32 3.58
CA PHE A 15 6.21 9.98 4.26
C PHE A 15 6.46 9.50 5.69
N LEU A 16 5.47 9.73 6.53
CA LEU A 16 5.35 9.16 7.88
C LEU A 16 3.96 8.54 7.99
N ASP A 17 3.86 7.32 8.46
CA ASP A 17 2.61 6.61 8.67
C ASP A 17 2.55 6.07 10.11
N LEU A 18 1.44 6.34 10.77
CA LEU A 18 1.13 5.89 12.13
C LEU A 18 -0.17 5.10 12.09
N THR A 19 -0.16 3.89 12.61
CA THR A 19 -1.39 3.08 12.77
C THR A 19 -1.64 2.83 14.26
N VAL A 20 -2.82 3.21 14.71
CA VAL A 20 -3.31 2.97 16.08
C VAL A 20 -4.41 1.92 16.01
N GLY A 21 -4.27 0.87 16.78
CA GLY A 21 -5.31 -0.13 16.97
C GLY A 21 -6.25 0.25 18.12
N HIS A 22 -7.47 -0.29 18.11
CA HIS A 22 -8.52 -0.06 19.11
C HIS A 22 -8.81 1.41 19.39
N PRO A 23 -9.20 2.21 18.38
CA PRO A 23 -9.39 3.66 18.53
C PRO A 23 -10.51 4.04 19.50
N GLY A 24 -11.44 3.13 19.81
CA GLY A 24 -12.50 3.32 20.81
C GLY A 24 -12.11 2.98 22.25
N GLY A 25 -10.90 2.53 22.47
CA GLY A 25 -10.37 2.13 23.79
C GLY A 25 -9.12 2.91 24.16
N SER A 26 -8.15 2.24 24.81
CA SER A 26 -6.90 2.87 25.26
C SER A 26 -5.94 3.25 24.13
N GLY A 27 -6.27 3.00 22.89
CA GLY A 27 -5.50 3.30 21.67
C GLY A 27 -4.04 2.86 21.77
N GLN A 28 -3.64 1.87 21.02
CA GLN A 28 -2.26 1.39 21.05
C GLN A 28 -1.59 1.63 19.70
N LEU A 29 -0.38 2.19 19.72
CA LEU A 29 0.43 2.29 18.51
C LEU A 29 0.75 0.88 18.02
N ARG A 30 0.24 0.52 16.85
CA ARG A 30 0.46 -0.78 16.21
C ARG A 30 1.60 -0.73 15.21
N GLN A 31 1.71 0.38 14.51
CA GLN A 31 2.72 0.53 13.46
C GLN A 31 3.18 1.97 13.37
N LEU A 32 4.47 2.12 13.14
CA LEU A 32 5.11 3.36 12.71
C LEU A 32 5.91 3.03 11.47
N SER A 33 5.69 3.76 10.39
CA SER A 33 6.56 3.68 9.22
C SER A 33 6.94 5.05 8.70
N PHE A 34 8.11 5.14 8.13
CA PHE A 34 8.57 6.30 7.41
C PHE A 34 9.37 5.87 6.20
N GLY A 35 9.44 6.74 5.23
CA GLY A 35 10.18 6.43 4.02
C GLY A 35 10.31 7.63 3.10
N PHE A 36 10.99 7.34 2.02
CA PHE A 36 11.31 8.26 0.95
C PHE A 36 11.03 7.58 -0.38
N ASP A 37 10.50 8.32 -1.31
CA ASP A 37 10.38 7.88 -2.70
C ASP A 37 10.78 9.01 -3.68
N SER A 38 11.35 8.64 -4.82
CA SER A 38 11.74 9.56 -5.88
C SER A 38 12.06 8.82 -7.18
N ARG A 39 11.44 9.22 -8.27
CA ARG A 39 11.82 8.84 -9.66
C ARG A 39 12.27 7.38 -9.82
N GLY A 40 11.44 6.44 -9.39
CA GLY A 40 11.74 5.02 -9.51
C GLY A 40 12.54 4.40 -8.37
N LEU A 41 12.95 5.17 -7.36
CA LEU A 41 13.57 4.68 -6.14
C LEU A 41 12.62 4.89 -4.97
N ALA A 42 12.52 3.88 -4.08
CA ALA A 42 11.87 4.03 -2.79
C ALA A 42 12.67 3.31 -1.71
N MET A 43 12.68 3.90 -0.53
CA MET A 43 13.23 3.29 0.69
C MET A 43 12.27 3.54 1.84
N SER A 44 12.01 2.53 2.64
CA SER A 44 11.17 2.69 3.83
C SER A 44 11.60 1.79 4.97
N TYR A 45 11.26 2.25 6.15
CA TYR A 45 11.36 1.51 7.40
C TYR A 45 9.98 1.45 8.05
N GLN A 46 9.65 0.29 8.57
CA GLN A 46 8.42 0.06 9.32
C GLN A 46 8.76 -0.66 10.63
N ARG A 47 8.21 -0.16 11.71
CA ARG A 47 8.23 -0.79 13.03
C ARG A 47 6.81 -1.21 13.39
N ASP A 48 6.65 -2.47 13.74
CA ASP A 48 5.39 -3.01 14.22
C ASP A 48 5.50 -3.33 15.71
N VAL A 49 4.46 -3.00 16.45
CA VAL A 49 4.30 -3.37 17.86
C VAL A 49 3.35 -4.56 17.92
N LEU A 50 3.87 -5.69 18.34
CA LEU A 50 3.17 -6.96 18.40
C LEU A 50 2.58 -7.20 19.80
N GLY A 51 1.74 -8.23 19.93
CA GLY A 51 1.25 -8.68 21.24
C GLY A 51 2.41 -8.97 22.20
N GLY A 52 2.23 -8.59 23.45
CA GLY A 52 3.28 -8.73 24.47
C GLY A 52 4.46 -7.74 24.37
N GLY A 53 4.33 -6.69 23.54
CA GLY A 53 5.36 -5.65 23.39
C GLY A 53 6.56 -6.02 22.50
N ALA A 54 6.53 -7.17 21.85
CA ALA A 54 7.56 -7.57 20.91
C ALA A 54 7.57 -6.62 19.69
N LEU A 55 8.77 -6.32 19.17
CA LEU A 55 8.98 -5.40 18.06
C LEU A 55 9.36 -6.15 16.78
N GLY A 56 8.70 -5.79 15.70
CA GLY A 56 9.07 -6.19 14.35
C GLY A 56 9.62 -5.01 13.57
N HIS A 57 10.63 -5.24 12.75
CA HIS A 57 11.24 -4.23 11.90
C HIS A 57 11.22 -4.71 10.44
N THR A 58 10.81 -3.86 9.53
CA THR A 58 10.84 -4.16 8.11
C THR A 58 11.53 -3.00 7.38
N TYR A 59 12.56 -3.32 6.63
CA TYR A 59 13.26 -2.39 5.75
C TYR A 59 12.90 -2.76 4.32
N LYS A 60 12.47 -1.78 3.53
CA LYS A 60 12.10 -2.00 2.12
C LYS A 60 12.91 -1.08 1.24
N VAL A 61 13.39 -1.63 0.12
CA VAL A 61 14.00 -0.87 -0.97
C VAL A 61 13.29 -1.30 -2.25
N GLY A 62 12.92 -0.34 -3.06
CA GLY A 62 12.27 -0.56 -4.35
C GLY A 62 12.93 0.24 -5.45
N LEU A 63 13.03 -0.38 -6.61
CA LEU A 63 13.53 0.24 -7.84
C LEU A 63 12.52 0.00 -8.95
N ALA A 64 12.30 1.01 -9.79
CA ALA A 64 11.48 0.86 -10.98
C ALA A 64 11.97 1.77 -12.10
N GLY A 65 11.67 1.34 -13.32
CA GLY A 65 11.92 2.10 -14.52
C GLY A 65 10.86 1.78 -15.57
N GLY A 66 10.76 2.63 -16.57
CA GLY A 66 9.79 2.43 -17.65
C GLY A 66 10.17 3.18 -18.91
N GLN A 67 9.62 2.70 -20.02
CA GLN A 67 9.72 3.33 -21.31
C GLN A 67 8.35 3.35 -22.00
N GLY A 68 7.92 4.51 -22.43
CA GLY A 68 6.59 4.67 -23.03
C GLY A 68 5.48 4.25 -22.02
N PRO A 69 4.52 3.41 -22.46
CA PRO A 69 3.40 3.01 -21.61
C PRO A 69 3.74 1.89 -20.63
N LEU A 70 4.94 1.31 -20.68
CA LEU A 70 5.34 0.14 -19.90
C LEU A 70 6.31 0.53 -18.78
N ALA A 71 6.06 0.04 -17.58
CA ALA A 71 6.96 0.17 -16.44
C ALA A 71 7.12 -1.16 -15.71
N ALA A 72 8.33 -1.43 -15.23
CA ALA A 72 8.66 -2.58 -14.41
C ALA A 72 9.33 -2.13 -13.12
N GLY A 73 9.22 -2.93 -12.08
CA GLY A 73 9.84 -2.64 -10.80
C GLY A 73 10.18 -3.89 -10.00
N PHE A 74 11.12 -3.71 -9.10
CA PHE A 74 11.62 -4.73 -8.20
C PHE A 74 11.73 -4.16 -6.79
N GLY A 75 11.42 -4.96 -5.78
CA GLY A 75 11.51 -4.59 -4.38
C GLY A 75 12.13 -5.67 -3.53
N VAL A 76 12.82 -5.25 -2.49
CA VAL A 76 13.38 -6.14 -1.46
C VAL A 76 12.83 -5.70 -0.12
N ALA A 77 12.37 -6.65 0.68
CA ALA A 77 11.94 -6.46 2.05
C ALA A 77 12.81 -7.30 3.00
N LEU A 78 13.46 -6.64 3.93
CA LEU A 78 14.26 -7.28 4.97
C LEU A 78 13.48 -7.25 6.28
N TYR A 79 13.12 -8.41 6.78
CA TYR A 79 12.38 -8.56 8.04
C TYR A 79 13.33 -8.87 9.19
N ARG A 80 13.14 -8.20 10.34
CA ARG A 80 13.94 -8.34 11.56
C ARG A 80 13.01 -8.26 12.79
N GLY A 81 13.50 -8.78 13.93
CA GLY A 81 12.74 -8.82 15.19
C GLY A 81 11.94 -10.11 15.32
N GLY A 82 12.45 -11.02 16.16
CA GLY A 82 11.95 -12.38 16.35
C GLY A 82 12.43 -13.38 15.31
N THR A 83 12.31 -13.08 14.02
CA THR A 83 12.83 -13.90 12.91
C THR A 83 13.55 -13.01 11.90
N LYS A 84 14.48 -13.62 11.14
CA LYS A 84 15.16 -12.97 10.03
C LYS A 84 14.61 -13.54 8.73
N GLY A 85 14.13 -12.67 7.84
CA GLY A 85 13.63 -13.07 6.53
C GLY A 85 13.96 -12.03 5.47
N THR A 86 13.99 -12.45 4.22
CA THR A 86 14.11 -11.57 3.06
C THR A 86 13.06 -11.99 2.04
N GLY A 87 12.24 -11.06 1.62
CA GLY A 87 11.25 -11.23 0.58
C GLY A 87 11.56 -10.36 -0.63
N PHE A 88 11.14 -10.79 -1.79
CA PHE A 88 11.28 -10.06 -3.04
C PHE A 88 9.92 -9.81 -3.65
N ASP A 89 9.73 -8.63 -4.22
CA ASP A 89 8.55 -8.25 -4.96
C ASP A 89 8.94 -7.83 -6.37
N MET A 90 8.14 -8.21 -7.36
CA MET A 90 8.29 -7.80 -8.75
C MET A 90 6.99 -7.20 -9.23
N GLY A 91 7.06 -6.25 -10.15
CA GLY A 91 5.87 -5.62 -10.67
C GLY A 91 5.99 -5.17 -12.11
N LEU A 92 4.84 -5.14 -12.76
CA LEU A 92 4.67 -4.65 -14.11
C LEU A 92 3.45 -3.75 -14.16
N THR A 93 3.51 -2.68 -14.93
CA THR A 93 2.39 -1.79 -15.19
C THR A 93 2.39 -1.37 -16.65
N TYR A 94 1.22 -1.42 -17.28
CA TYR A 94 0.98 -0.99 -18.65
C TYR A 94 -0.11 0.06 -18.69
N HIS A 95 0.16 1.17 -19.36
CA HIS A 95 -0.75 2.31 -19.51
C HIS A 95 -1.20 2.43 -20.97
N PRO A 96 -2.21 1.67 -21.43
CA PRO A 96 -2.67 1.75 -22.81
C PRO A 96 -3.27 3.10 -23.18
N SER A 97 -3.75 3.84 -22.18
CA SER A 97 -4.26 5.22 -22.36
C SER A 97 -4.07 6.05 -21.09
N ALA A 98 -4.39 7.33 -21.17
CA ALA A 98 -4.39 8.22 -20.01
C ALA A 98 -5.44 7.83 -18.94
N VAL A 99 -6.48 7.09 -19.35
CA VAL A 99 -7.60 6.71 -18.48
C VAL A 99 -7.39 5.34 -17.86
N LEU A 100 -6.74 4.40 -18.57
CA LEU A 100 -6.65 3.00 -18.17
C LEU A 100 -5.21 2.63 -17.79
N ARG A 101 -5.06 1.97 -16.66
CA ARG A 101 -3.81 1.31 -16.22
C ARG A 101 -4.11 -0.14 -15.88
N ILE A 102 -3.29 -1.03 -16.39
CA ILE A 102 -3.33 -2.45 -16.08
C ILE A 102 -2.01 -2.81 -15.46
N GLY A 103 -2.00 -3.63 -14.44
CA GLY A 103 -0.75 -4.02 -13.82
C GLY A 103 -0.86 -5.30 -13.03
N GLY A 104 0.27 -5.75 -12.56
CA GLY A 104 0.36 -6.89 -11.68
C GLY A 104 1.64 -6.86 -10.85
N ALA A 105 1.59 -7.55 -9.73
CA ALA A 105 2.75 -7.77 -8.90
C ALA A 105 2.83 -9.22 -8.47
N ILE A 106 4.05 -9.72 -8.31
CA ILE A 106 4.36 -10.96 -7.61
C ILE A 106 5.02 -10.53 -6.31
N GLN A 107 4.45 -10.92 -5.20
CA GLN A 107 4.90 -10.52 -3.86
C GLN A 107 5.39 -11.72 -3.07
N ASN A 108 6.28 -11.48 -2.11
CA ASN A 108 6.85 -12.48 -1.22
C ASN A 108 7.56 -13.63 -1.95
N VAL A 109 8.20 -13.36 -3.08
CA VAL A 109 9.04 -14.34 -3.77
C VAL A 109 10.16 -14.79 -2.81
N GLY A 110 10.36 -16.11 -2.70
CA GLY A 110 11.24 -16.69 -1.69
C GLY A 110 10.53 -17.04 -0.37
N GLU A 111 9.24 -16.75 -0.26
CA GLU A 111 8.36 -17.15 0.84
C GLU A 111 8.98 -16.95 2.24
N PRO A 112 9.40 -15.73 2.57
CA PRO A 112 10.10 -15.48 3.83
C PRO A 112 9.21 -15.82 5.02
N THR A 113 9.79 -16.40 6.05
CA THR A 113 9.11 -16.56 7.33
C THR A 113 9.26 -15.27 8.13
N VAL A 114 8.13 -14.63 8.42
CA VAL A 114 8.06 -13.37 9.17
C VAL A 114 7.27 -13.62 10.43
N ARG A 115 7.93 -13.47 11.60
CA ARG A 115 7.28 -13.65 12.91
C ARG A 115 6.60 -15.01 13.07
N GLY A 116 7.25 -16.06 12.60
CA GLY A 116 6.71 -17.43 12.65
C GLY A 116 5.66 -17.75 11.58
N VAL A 117 5.24 -16.77 10.77
CA VAL A 117 4.29 -16.97 9.67
C VAL A 117 5.05 -17.00 8.36
N LYS A 118 4.89 -18.07 7.59
CA LYS A 118 5.42 -18.17 6.23
C LYS A 118 4.55 -17.32 5.30
N LEU A 119 5.15 -16.32 4.66
CA LEU A 119 4.48 -15.49 3.66
C LEU A 119 4.49 -16.22 2.31
N THR A 120 3.33 -16.61 1.84
CA THR A 120 3.21 -17.30 0.55
C THR A 120 3.40 -16.32 -0.62
N THR A 121 4.04 -16.80 -1.68
CA THR A 121 4.13 -16.05 -2.94
C THR A 121 2.73 -15.72 -3.45
N THR A 122 2.47 -14.43 -3.68
CA THR A 122 1.14 -13.92 -4.01
C THR A 122 1.18 -13.14 -5.32
N PHE A 123 0.28 -13.46 -6.23
CA PHE A 123 0.03 -12.74 -7.48
C PHE A 123 -1.07 -11.71 -7.26
N VAL A 124 -0.85 -10.49 -7.67
CA VAL A 124 -1.77 -9.36 -7.48
C VAL A 124 -2.02 -8.66 -8.82
N PRO A 125 -2.81 -9.24 -9.74
CA PRO A 125 -3.26 -8.52 -10.92
C PRO A 125 -4.24 -7.42 -10.54
N GLY A 126 -4.23 -6.33 -11.28
CA GLY A 126 -5.12 -5.20 -11.01
C GLY A 126 -5.30 -4.26 -12.19
N VAL A 127 -6.35 -3.48 -12.09
CA VAL A 127 -6.73 -2.45 -13.05
C VAL A 127 -7.08 -1.16 -12.32
N SER A 128 -6.79 -0.03 -12.95
CA SER A 128 -7.16 1.28 -12.45
C SER A 128 -7.68 2.14 -13.59
N LEU A 129 -8.78 2.86 -13.31
CA LEU A 129 -9.44 3.77 -14.22
C LEU A 129 -9.38 5.19 -13.66
N GLN A 130 -9.02 6.16 -14.51
CA GLN A 130 -8.91 7.57 -14.18
C GLN A 130 -9.72 8.42 -15.17
N PRO A 131 -11.08 8.28 -15.21
CA PRO A 131 -11.91 8.90 -16.23
C PRO A 131 -11.87 10.44 -16.17
N PHE A 132 -11.55 11.01 -15.02
CA PHE A 132 -11.47 12.45 -14.79
C PHE A 132 -10.05 12.88 -14.39
N GLY A 133 -9.02 12.22 -14.95
CA GLY A 133 -7.64 12.45 -14.61
C GLY A 133 -7.33 12.14 -13.15
N SER A 134 -6.65 13.04 -12.44
CA SER A 134 -6.31 12.85 -11.02
C SER A 134 -7.47 13.11 -10.05
N VAL A 135 -8.62 13.62 -10.56
CA VAL A 135 -9.78 13.97 -9.71
C VAL A 135 -10.47 12.71 -9.18
N ALA A 136 -10.60 11.68 -10.00
CA ALA A 136 -11.19 10.42 -9.55
C ALA A 136 -10.41 9.23 -10.10
N VAL A 137 -10.10 8.30 -9.20
CA VAL A 137 -9.39 7.05 -9.51
C VAL A 137 -10.19 5.90 -8.94
N PHE A 138 -10.52 4.94 -9.79
CA PHE A 138 -11.12 3.67 -9.40
C PHE A 138 -10.10 2.56 -9.59
N SER A 139 -10.05 1.62 -8.68
CA SER A 139 -9.11 0.50 -8.75
C SER A 139 -9.77 -0.80 -8.35
N ALA A 140 -9.37 -1.87 -9.00
CA ALA A 140 -9.72 -3.22 -8.61
C ALA A 140 -8.50 -4.13 -8.73
N HIS A 141 -8.33 -5.05 -7.78
CA HIS A 141 -7.30 -6.06 -7.87
C HIS A 141 -7.75 -7.37 -7.20
N ALA A 142 -7.19 -8.46 -7.66
CA ALA A 142 -7.33 -9.76 -7.03
C ALA A 142 -6.01 -10.14 -6.33
N ARG A 143 -6.09 -11.02 -5.37
CA ARG A 143 -4.94 -11.68 -4.74
C ARG A 143 -5.09 -13.17 -4.93
N ALA A 144 -4.07 -13.81 -5.48
CA ALA A 144 -4.04 -15.24 -5.71
C ALA A 144 -2.68 -15.81 -5.30
N THR A 145 -2.68 -17.02 -4.81
CA THR A 145 -1.49 -17.86 -4.67
C THR A 145 -1.44 -18.84 -5.84
N THR A 146 -0.44 -19.72 -5.86
CA THR A 146 -0.39 -20.83 -6.83
C THR A 146 -1.60 -21.75 -6.74
N ASP A 147 -2.22 -21.85 -5.57
CA ASP A 147 -3.25 -22.84 -5.30
C ASP A 147 -4.67 -22.28 -5.47
N ALA A 148 -4.88 -21.00 -5.15
CA ALA A 148 -6.22 -20.41 -5.18
C ALA A 148 -6.23 -18.88 -5.16
N VAL A 149 -7.35 -18.31 -5.61
CA VAL A 149 -7.68 -16.92 -5.34
C VAL A 149 -7.95 -16.75 -3.85
N GLN A 150 -7.32 -15.75 -3.24
CA GLN A 150 -7.44 -15.45 -1.82
C GLN A 150 -8.49 -14.37 -1.54
N GLY A 151 -8.71 -13.48 -2.49
CA GLY A 151 -9.69 -12.41 -2.35
C GLY A 151 -9.54 -11.31 -3.38
N TYR A 152 -10.42 -10.33 -3.25
CA TYR A 152 -10.55 -9.19 -4.15
C TYR A 152 -10.54 -7.88 -3.35
N SER A 153 -10.13 -6.81 -4.00
CA SER A 153 -10.25 -5.46 -3.45
C SER A 153 -10.73 -4.52 -4.52
N ILE A 154 -11.64 -3.65 -4.17
CA ILE A 154 -12.04 -2.51 -4.99
C ILE A 154 -11.84 -1.23 -4.19
N GLY A 155 -11.46 -0.17 -4.86
CA GLY A 155 -11.25 1.12 -4.22
C GLY A 155 -11.62 2.27 -5.14
N ALA A 156 -11.99 3.37 -4.52
CA ALA A 156 -12.19 4.64 -5.20
C ALA A 156 -11.51 5.75 -4.40
N ARG A 157 -10.91 6.69 -5.11
CA ARG A 157 -10.36 7.92 -4.56
C ARG A 157 -10.90 9.08 -5.37
N ALA A 158 -11.33 10.13 -4.69
CA ALA A 158 -11.72 11.39 -5.32
C ALA A 158 -10.96 12.55 -4.66
N ALA A 159 -10.59 13.56 -5.47
CA ALA A 159 -9.92 14.77 -5.00
C ALA A 159 -10.72 16.00 -5.40
N PHE A 160 -11.00 16.88 -4.45
CA PHE A 160 -11.78 18.10 -4.61
C PHE A 160 -10.95 19.28 -4.11
N GLY A 161 -10.13 19.85 -4.98
CA GLY A 161 -9.19 20.90 -4.60
C GLY A 161 -8.14 20.40 -3.62
N ARG A 162 -8.23 20.83 -2.35
CA ARG A 162 -7.32 20.38 -1.27
C ARG A 162 -7.84 19.21 -0.47
N LEU A 163 -9.08 18.83 -0.67
CA LEU A 163 -9.71 17.71 0.03
C LEU A 163 -9.71 16.47 -0.87
N GLY A 164 -9.54 15.32 -0.27
CA GLY A 164 -9.70 14.03 -0.94
C GLY A 164 -10.45 13.06 -0.06
N ALA A 165 -11.12 12.13 -0.69
CA ALA A 165 -11.79 11.02 -0.05
C ALA A 165 -11.33 9.72 -0.67
N LEU A 166 -11.28 8.66 0.14
CA LEU A 166 -10.90 7.31 -0.27
C LEU A 166 -11.86 6.32 0.36
N ILE A 167 -12.26 5.34 -0.42
CA ILE A 167 -12.96 4.15 0.05
C ILE A 167 -12.28 2.90 -0.49
N ARG A 168 -12.18 1.87 0.32
CA ARG A 168 -11.70 0.55 -0.08
C ARG A 168 -12.60 -0.52 0.53
N LEU A 169 -12.93 -1.52 -0.27
CA LEU A 169 -13.66 -2.70 0.12
C LEU A 169 -12.83 -3.93 -0.25
N ASP A 170 -12.64 -4.81 0.73
CA ASP A 170 -12.00 -6.10 0.53
C ASP A 170 -13.05 -7.20 0.67
N ALA A 171 -12.94 -8.20 -0.19
CA ALA A 171 -13.78 -9.38 -0.18
C ALA A 171 -12.91 -10.66 -0.18
N ASP A 172 -13.41 -11.71 0.42
CA ASP A 172 -12.81 -13.03 0.36
C ASP A 172 -13.03 -13.69 -1.02
N ARG A 173 -12.55 -14.91 -1.20
CA ARG A 173 -12.73 -15.69 -2.44
C ARG A 173 -14.20 -15.94 -2.80
N GLY A 174 -15.10 -15.93 -1.83
CA GLY A 174 -16.55 -16.11 -2.00
C GLY A 174 -17.31 -14.80 -2.19
N LEU A 175 -16.59 -13.67 -2.41
CA LEU A 175 -17.13 -12.32 -2.55
C LEU A 175 -17.86 -11.81 -1.30
N ARG A 176 -17.63 -12.42 -0.14
CA ARG A 176 -18.14 -11.89 1.13
C ARG A 176 -17.22 -10.78 1.60
N ARG A 177 -17.80 -9.68 2.09
CA ARG A 177 -17.04 -8.56 2.62
C ARG A 177 -16.14 -9.02 3.77
N SER A 178 -14.83 -8.82 3.65
CA SER A 178 -13.83 -9.20 4.63
C SER A 178 -13.25 -8.01 5.37
N ALA A 179 -13.20 -6.84 4.74
CA ALA A 179 -12.74 -5.60 5.36
C ALA A 179 -13.23 -4.39 4.58
N PHE A 180 -13.21 -3.21 5.21
CA PHE A 180 -13.33 -1.93 4.51
C PHE A 180 -12.41 -0.88 5.12
N ALA A 181 -12.13 0.18 4.39
CA ALA A 181 -11.46 1.36 4.89
C ALA A 181 -12.05 2.61 4.25
N LEU A 182 -12.12 3.67 5.05
CA LEU A 182 -12.49 5.01 4.62
C LEU A 182 -11.32 5.93 4.91
N GLY A 183 -11.09 6.93 4.05
CA GLY A 183 -10.01 7.88 4.24
C GLY A 183 -10.42 9.28 3.81
N ILE A 184 -9.86 10.27 4.51
CA ILE A 184 -9.96 11.69 4.16
C ILE A 184 -8.54 12.23 4.07
N SER A 185 -8.23 12.93 2.99
CA SER A 185 -6.96 13.61 2.82
C SER A 185 -7.14 15.12 2.73
N ILE A 186 -6.18 15.83 3.31
CA ILE A 186 -6.08 17.30 3.20
C ILE A 186 -4.73 17.59 2.58
N GLY A 187 -4.74 18.19 1.39
CA GLY A 187 -3.56 18.48 0.60
C GLY A 187 -3.18 19.94 0.59
N SER A 188 -1.90 20.20 0.41
CA SER A 188 -1.33 21.50 0.13
C SER A 188 -0.33 21.40 -1.02
N ARG A 189 0.20 22.55 -1.46
CA ARG A 189 1.28 22.54 -2.48
C ARG A 189 2.56 21.87 -1.99
N LYS A 190 2.74 21.76 -0.67
CA LYS A 190 3.97 21.23 -0.05
C LYS A 190 3.81 19.83 0.52
N GLY A 191 2.59 19.33 0.65
CA GLY A 191 2.37 17.98 1.20
C GLY A 191 0.90 17.69 1.49
N ASP A 192 0.62 16.45 1.77
CA ASP A 192 -0.71 15.93 2.04
C ASP A 192 -0.73 15.21 3.39
N VAL A 193 -1.84 15.28 4.09
CA VAL A 193 -2.15 14.43 5.25
C VAL A 193 -3.36 13.58 4.89
N LEU A 194 -3.25 12.27 5.08
CA LEU A 194 -4.31 11.30 4.88
C LEU A 194 -4.62 10.62 6.20
N GLY A 195 -5.83 10.76 6.67
CA GLY A 195 -6.36 9.95 7.77
C GLY A 195 -7.23 8.83 7.21
N THR A 196 -7.04 7.61 7.68
CA THR A 196 -7.87 6.47 7.31
C THR A 196 -8.37 5.74 8.55
N VAL A 197 -9.59 5.22 8.46
CA VAL A 197 -10.18 4.32 9.44
C VAL A 197 -10.65 3.07 8.71
N GLY A 198 -10.42 1.92 9.30
CA GLY A 198 -10.78 0.67 8.66
C GLY A 198 -11.04 -0.45 9.65
N THR A 199 -11.51 -1.57 9.12
CA THR A 199 -11.74 -2.80 9.89
C THR A 199 -10.54 -3.71 9.77
N THR A 200 -10.36 -4.58 10.77
CA THR A 200 -9.41 -5.69 10.67
C THR A 200 -9.87 -6.69 9.61
N PRO A 201 -8.96 -7.22 8.77
CA PRO A 201 -9.30 -8.29 7.84
C PRO A 201 -9.90 -9.50 8.58
N GLY A 202 -11.07 -9.94 8.12
CA GLY A 202 -11.83 -11.04 8.73
C GLY A 202 -12.95 -10.63 9.69
N ASP A 203 -12.89 -9.41 10.24
CA ASP A 203 -13.98 -8.82 11.04
C ASP A 203 -14.38 -7.46 10.48
N ALA A 204 -15.33 -7.47 9.56
CA ALA A 204 -15.82 -6.25 8.91
C ALA A 204 -16.89 -5.49 9.74
N SER A 205 -17.21 -5.98 10.92
CA SER A 205 -18.22 -5.38 11.81
C SER A 205 -17.62 -4.36 12.79
N THR A 206 -16.33 -4.48 13.07
CA THR A 206 -15.66 -3.68 14.10
C THR A 206 -14.61 -2.75 13.48
N LEU A 207 -14.66 -1.46 13.80
CA LEU A 207 -13.60 -0.52 13.49
C LEU A 207 -12.42 -0.76 14.44
N ASP A 208 -11.32 -1.32 13.93
CA ASP A 208 -10.20 -1.76 14.75
C ASP A 208 -8.92 -0.95 14.54
N ALA A 209 -8.82 -0.19 13.45
CA ALA A 209 -7.62 0.57 13.17
C ALA A 209 -7.90 1.99 12.67
N LEU A 210 -7.19 2.93 13.21
CA LEU A 210 -7.04 4.28 12.69
C LEU A 210 -5.62 4.46 12.19
N SER A 211 -5.46 4.75 10.93
CA SER A 211 -4.17 5.10 10.33
C SER A 211 -4.14 6.58 9.99
N LEU A 212 -3.10 7.25 10.44
CA LEU A 212 -2.76 8.60 10.03
C LEU A 212 -1.58 8.52 9.08
N TYR A 213 -1.82 8.76 7.81
CA TYR A 213 -0.79 8.84 6.79
C TYR A 213 -0.35 10.29 6.68
N GLY A 214 0.92 10.56 6.92
CA GLY A 214 1.37 11.93 7.06
C GLY A 214 2.23 12.43 5.92
N VAL A 215 2.67 13.58 6.05
CA VAL A 215 3.37 14.61 5.29
C VAL A 215 4.24 14.10 4.14
N SER A 216 3.83 14.33 2.91
CA SER A 216 4.73 14.31 1.77
C SER A 216 5.32 15.71 1.55
N LEU A 217 6.62 15.84 1.68
CA LEU A 217 7.35 17.04 1.27
C LEU A 217 7.68 16.88 -0.22
N ARG A 218 7.03 17.65 -1.08
CA ARG A 218 7.39 17.71 -2.49
C ARG A 218 8.60 18.60 -2.65
N SER A 219 9.73 18.02 -3.01
CA SER A 219 10.86 18.82 -3.51
C SER A 219 10.46 19.41 -4.86
N LEU A 220 10.32 20.73 -4.93
CA LEU A 220 10.22 21.46 -6.18
C LEU A 220 11.64 21.53 -6.77
N THR A 221 12.09 20.49 -7.46
CA THR A 221 13.19 20.65 -8.41
C THR A 221 12.62 21.36 -9.63
N ARG A 222 13.00 22.62 -9.81
CA ARG A 222 12.89 23.35 -11.07
C ARG A 222 13.67 22.62 -12.16
#